data_bf4a578be0cf284c9f6c1cc03e40bc4c
#
_entry.id   bf4a578be0cf284c9f6c1cc03e40bc4c
#
_cell.length_a   1.000
_cell.length_b   1.000
_cell.length_c   1.000
_cell.angle_alpha   90.00
_cell.angle_beta   90.00
_cell.angle_gamma   90.00
#
_symmetry.space_group_name_H-M   'P 1'
#
loop_
_entity.id
_entity.type
_entity.pdbx_description
1 polymer ?
#
loop_
_entity_poly.entity_id
_entity_poly.type
_entity_poly.pdbx_seq_one_letter_code
_entity_poly.pdbx_strand_id
1 'polypeptide(L)'
;MTAGPRSIGLRRLTKRAQFLNAARGQRAGRTGFSLQSIASDATEPGVGLTVTKKTGNSPERNRIKRRLRAALRACAAELQGRHDYVLVGRREALTLPFSKVVSDLSSAIAKVHAKSRDAGDLTR
;
A
#
# COMPACT_ATOMS: atom_id res chain seq x y z
N MET A 1 -16.94 12.63 -15.18
CA MET A 1 -16.39 12.46 -14.66
C MET A 1 -15.33 12.37 -14.54
N THR A 2 -15.03 12.54 -15.02
CA THR A 2 -14.00 12.54 -14.88
C THR A 2 -13.24 12.66 -13.89
N ALA A 3 -13.26 13.14 -13.47
CA ALA A 3 -12.60 13.11 -12.25
C ALA A 3 -12.37 11.72 -11.76
N GLY A 4 -12.43 10.79 -12.62
CA GLY A 4 -12.27 9.41 -12.27
C GLY A 4 -11.06 9.14 -11.37
N PRO A 5 -9.85 9.54 -11.75
CA PRO A 5 -8.67 9.22 -10.94
C PRO A 5 -8.75 9.81 -9.54
N ARG A 6 -9.21 11.05 -9.45
CA ARG A 6 -9.31 11.67 -8.13
C ARG A 6 -10.47 11.13 -7.35
N SER A 7 -11.55 10.80 -8.05
CA SER A 7 -12.76 10.36 -7.40
C SER A 7 -12.65 8.93 -6.88
N ILE A 8 -11.54 8.27 -7.10
CA ILE A 8 -11.29 6.99 -6.47
C ILE A 8 -11.36 7.13 -4.96
N GLY A 9 -11.20 8.35 -4.47
CA GLY A 9 -11.44 8.60 -3.07
C GLY A 9 -10.37 8.06 -2.14
N LEU A 10 -9.13 8.06 -2.58
CA LEU A 10 -8.05 7.64 -1.71
C LEU A 10 -7.73 8.76 -0.71
N ARG A 11 -7.62 8.40 0.57
CA ARG A 11 -7.14 9.32 1.59
C ARG A 11 -5.64 9.18 1.70
N ARG A 12 -4.97 10.29 1.89
CA ARG A 12 -3.53 10.27 2.14
C ARG A 12 -3.26 10.15 3.63
N LEU A 13 -2.52 9.13 4.03
CA LEU A 13 -2.10 9.00 5.42
C LEU A 13 -0.97 9.98 5.69
N THR A 14 -1.13 10.80 6.74
CA THR A 14 -0.16 11.84 7.06
C THR A 14 0.33 11.78 8.50
N LYS A 15 -0.39 11.08 9.37
CA LYS A 15 -0.05 11.05 10.79
C LYS A 15 0.74 9.80 11.15
N ARG A 16 1.74 9.98 12.00
CA ARG A 16 2.57 8.87 12.45
C ARG A 16 1.74 7.73 13.03
N ALA A 17 0.70 8.05 13.77
CA ALA A 17 -0.15 7.03 14.39
C ALA A 17 -0.78 6.11 13.34
N GLN A 18 -1.14 6.66 12.18
CA GLN A 18 -1.74 5.87 11.11
C GLN A 18 -0.76 4.84 10.57
N PHE A 19 0.51 5.22 10.43
CA PHE A 19 1.55 4.29 9.97
C PHE A 19 1.84 3.21 11.01
N LEU A 20 1.88 3.60 12.28
CA LEU A 20 2.11 2.64 13.36
C LEU A 20 0.97 1.64 13.47
N ASN A 21 -0.25 2.10 13.30
CA ASN A 21 -1.42 1.21 13.33
C ASN A 21 -1.39 0.22 12.18
N ALA A 22 -1.05 0.68 10.99
CA ALA A 22 -1.00 -0.21 9.82
C ALA A 22 0.05 -1.30 10.01
N ALA A 23 1.13 -1.00 10.69
CA ALA A 23 2.19 -1.97 10.95
C ALA A 23 1.72 -3.13 11.82
N ARG A 24 0.63 -2.93 12.58
CA ARG A 24 0.05 -3.97 13.43
C ARG A 24 -0.95 -4.85 12.70
N GLY A 25 -1.34 -4.46 11.48
CA GLY A 25 -2.35 -5.19 10.73
C GLY A 25 -1.78 -6.32 9.91
N GLN A 26 -2.47 -6.64 8.84
CA GLN A 26 -2.03 -7.68 7.93
C GLN A 26 -0.83 -7.19 7.12
N ARG A 27 -0.01 -8.12 6.68
CA ARG A 27 1.21 -7.80 5.96
C ARG A 27 1.44 -8.78 4.82
N ALA A 28 1.90 -8.24 3.69
CA ALA A 28 2.31 -9.07 2.55
C ALA A 28 3.63 -8.49 2.02
N GLY A 29 4.70 -9.29 2.09
CA GLY A 29 6.01 -8.87 1.59
C GLY A 29 6.17 -9.21 0.11
N ARG A 30 6.84 -8.31 -0.61
CA ARG A 30 7.19 -8.51 -2.01
C ARG A 30 8.63 -8.07 -2.22
N THR A 31 9.17 -8.29 -3.41
CA THR A 31 10.57 -7.94 -3.67
C THR A 31 10.81 -6.44 -3.52
N GLY A 32 9.93 -5.62 -4.08
CA GLY A 32 10.14 -4.17 -4.10
C GLY A 32 9.52 -3.42 -2.93
N PHE A 33 8.72 -4.08 -2.11
CA PHE A 33 8.02 -3.41 -1.01
C PHE A 33 7.37 -4.43 -0.07
N SER A 34 6.89 -3.93 1.06
CA SER A 34 6.00 -4.69 1.93
C SER A 34 4.70 -3.89 2.05
N LEU A 35 3.56 -4.56 1.92
CA LEU A 35 2.25 -3.94 2.08
C LEU A 35 1.73 -4.24 3.46
N GLN A 36 1.26 -3.21 4.16
CA GLN A 36 0.62 -3.33 5.46
C GLN A 36 -0.80 -2.81 5.33
N SER A 37 -1.75 -3.46 5.98
CA SER A 37 -3.15 -3.05 5.93
C SER A 37 -3.81 -3.25 7.28
N ILE A 38 -4.66 -2.30 7.66
CA ILE A 38 -5.43 -2.40 8.89
C ILE A 38 -6.81 -1.79 8.65
N ALA A 39 -7.80 -2.30 9.37
CA ALA A 39 -9.15 -1.76 9.29
C ALA A 39 -9.20 -0.33 9.79
N SER A 40 -10.06 0.47 9.20
CA SER A 40 -10.23 1.88 9.52
C SER A 40 -11.70 2.22 9.51
N ASP A 41 -12.10 3.25 10.25
CA ASP A 41 -13.47 3.73 10.27
C ASP A 41 -13.82 4.60 9.07
N ALA A 42 -12.81 5.12 8.36
CA ALA A 42 -13.07 6.01 7.24
C ALA A 42 -13.59 5.21 6.04
N THR A 43 -14.55 5.79 5.33
CA THR A 43 -15.17 5.10 4.18
C THR A 43 -14.21 4.93 3.02
N GLU A 44 -13.30 5.87 2.81
CA GLU A 44 -12.36 5.84 1.71
C GLU A 44 -11.08 5.13 2.14
N PRO A 45 -10.45 4.36 1.23
CA PRO A 45 -9.18 3.73 1.58
C PRO A 45 -8.10 4.77 1.84
N GLY A 46 -7.31 4.54 2.88
CA GLY A 46 -6.17 5.38 3.18
C GLY A 46 -4.90 4.77 2.61
N VAL A 47 -4.01 5.60 2.08
CA VAL A 47 -2.74 5.12 1.52
C VAL A 47 -1.59 5.95 2.02
N GLY A 48 -0.50 5.28 2.33
CA GLY A 48 0.72 5.94 2.76
C GLY A 48 1.94 5.21 2.23
N LEU A 49 3.02 5.93 2.10
CA LEU A 49 4.30 5.38 1.64
C LEU A 49 5.37 5.73 2.64
N THR A 50 6.24 4.78 2.92
CA THR A 50 7.41 5.06 3.72
C THR A 50 8.63 4.41 3.07
N VAL A 51 9.72 5.17 2.98
CA VAL A 51 10.99 4.69 2.45
C VAL A 51 12.06 5.25 3.37
N THR A 52 12.71 4.37 4.13
CA THR A 52 13.68 4.79 5.14
C THR A 52 15.00 5.23 4.51
N LYS A 53 15.78 5.96 5.29
CA LYS A 53 17.10 6.42 4.85
C LYS A 53 18.03 5.27 4.49
N LYS A 54 17.84 4.11 5.10
CA LYS A 54 18.66 2.94 4.81
C LYS A 54 18.43 2.40 3.41
N THR A 55 17.32 2.75 2.78
CA THR A 55 16.98 2.24 1.46
C THR A 55 17.84 2.84 0.36
N GLY A 56 18.30 4.08 0.54
CA GLY A 56 19.13 4.74 -0.45
C GLY A 56 19.24 6.23 -0.17
N ASN A 57 19.89 6.94 -1.08
CA ASN A 57 20.01 8.40 -0.99
C ASN A 57 18.68 9.07 -1.34
N SER A 58 18.61 10.40 -1.19
CA SER A 58 17.37 11.12 -1.42
C SER A 58 16.79 10.95 -2.82
N PRO A 59 17.58 11.09 -3.91
CA PRO A 59 17.02 10.85 -5.24
C PRO A 59 16.49 9.43 -5.41
N GLU A 60 17.17 8.45 -4.86
CA GLU A 60 16.74 7.05 -4.96
C GLU A 60 15.43 6.83 -4.20
N ARG A 61 15.32 7.37 -2.99
CA ARG A 61 14.09 7.24 -2.21
C ARG A 61 12.92 7.93 -2.91
N ASN A 62 13.16 9.10 -3.49
CA ASN A 62 12.11 9.81 -4.23
C ASN A 62 11.64 9.00 -5.43
N ARG A 63 12.57 8.36 -6.14
CA ARG A 63 12.21 7.51 -7.28
C ARG A 63 11.38 6.33 -6.84
N ILE A 64 11.75 5.68 -5.74
CA ILE A 64 10.98 4.58 -5.20
C ILE A 64 9.55 5.04 -4.86
N LYS A 65 9.43 6.19 -4.19
CA LYS A 65 8.12 6.73 -3.83
C LYS A 65 7.26 6.99 -5.07
N ARG A 66 7.85 7.57 -6.11
CA ARG A 66 7.09 7.86 -7.34
C ARG A 66 6.61 6.58 -8.00
N ARG A 67 7.46 5.57 -8.07
CA ARG A 67 7.10 4.30 -8.68
C ARG A 67 6.00 3.59 -7.90
N LEU A 68 6.13 3.55 -6.58
CA LEU A 68 5.12 2.91 -5.73
C LEU A 68 3.80 3.68 -5.75
N ARG A 69 3.86 5.02 -5.80
CA ARG A 69 2.66 5.82 -5.89
C ARG A 69 1.93 5.58 -7.21
N ALA A 70 2.69 5.47 -8.30
CA ALA A 70 2.09 5.15 -9.60
C ALA A 70 1.47 3.76 -9.60
N ALA A 71 2.09 2.79 -8.93
CA ALA A 71 1.53 1.45 -8.81
C ALA A 71 0.23 1.47 -7.99
N LEU A 72 0.18 2.26 -6.91
CA LEU A 72 -1.04 2.42 -6.13
C LEU A 72 -2.18 2.97 -6.97
N ARG A 73 -1.88 3.95 -7.82
CA ARG A 73 -2.91 4.49 -8.73
C ARG A 73 -3.40 3.43 -9.70
N ALA A 74 -2.49 2.62 -10.21
CA ALA A 74 -2.87 1.55 -11.14
C ALA A 74 -3.75 0.49 -10.48
N CYS A 75 -3.57 0.27 -9.17
CA CYS A 75 -4.33 -0.74 -8.43
C CYS A 75 -5.45 -0.13 -7.58
N ALA A 76 -5.75 1.15 -7.76
CA ALA A 76 -6.65 1.85 -6.85
C ALA A 76 -8.03 1.20 -6.75
N ALA A 77 -8.52 0.63 -7.85
CA ALA A 77 -9.84 -0.01 -7.84
C ALA A 77 -9.87 -1.28 -6.97
N GLU A 78 -8.71 -1.83 -6.65
CA GLU A 78 -8.63 -3.03 -5.80
C GLU A 78 -8.55 -2.70 -4.32
N LEU A 79 -8.31 -1.45 -3.97
CA LEU A 79 -8.25 -1.02 -2.58
C LEU A 79 -9.66 -0.90 -2.03
N GLN A 80 -9.84 -1.39 -0.81
CA GLN A 80 -11.17 -1.42 -0.21
C GLN A 80 -11.33 -0.28 0.78
N GLY A 81 -12.53 0.28 0.83
CA GLY A 81 -12.86 1.28 1.84
C GLY A 81 -12.78 0.66 3.23
N ARG A 82 -12.70 1.50 4.24
CA ARG A 82 -12.57 1.12 5.65
C ARG A 82 -11.28 0.37 5.93
N HIS A 83 -10.24 0.64 5.12
CA HIS A 83 -8.90 0.09 5.32
C HIS A 83 -7.87 1.17 5.07
N ASP A 84 -6.79 1.10 5.83
CA ASP A 84 -5.61 1.92 5.60
C ASP A 84 -4.51 1.00 5.07
N TYR A 85 -3.79 1.46 4.07
CA TYR A 85 -2.72 0.71 3.42
C TYR A 85 -1.42 1.50 3.50
N VAL A 86 -0.34 0.82 3.86
CA VAL A 86 0.99 1.44 3.87
C VAL A 86 1.94 0.57 3.06
N LEU A 87 2.65 1.18 2.12
CA LEU A 87 3.72 0.53 1.40
C LEU A 87 5.04 0.94 2.02
N VAL A 88 5.83 -0.05 2.43
CA VAL A 88 7.18 0.17 2.91
C VAL A 88 8.11 -0.19 1.76
N GLY A 89 8.72 0.82 1.14
CA GLY A 89 9.54 0.62 -0.04
C GLY A 89 10.86 -0.05 0.26
N ARG A 90 11.31 -0.85 -0.69
CA ARG A 90 12.62 -1.51 -0.66
C ARG A 90 13.44 -1.05 -1.84
N ARG A 91 14.76 -1.19 -1.72
CA ARG A 91 15.67 -0.74 -2.76
C ARG A 91 15.39 -1.40 -4.12
N GLU A 92 14.96 -2.64 -4.11
CA GLU A 92 14.65 -3.38 -5.34
C GLU A 92 13.58 -2.71 -6.20
N ALA A 93 12.76 -1.86 -5.59
CA ALA A 93 11.76 -1.12 -6.37
C ALA A 93 12.38 -0.18 -7.41
N LEU A 94 13.67 0.14 -7.26
CA LEU A 94 14.37 0.98 -8.24
C LEU A 94 14.52 0.31 -9.60
N THR A 95 14.72 -0.99 -9.60
CA THR A 95 15.11 -1.71 -10.82
C THR A 95 14.07 -2.69 -11.34
N LEU A 96 13.07 -3.02 -10.54
CA LEU A 96 12.03 -3.92 -11.01
C LEU A 96 11.23 -3.28 -12.15
N PRO A 97 10.86 -4.06 -13.18
CA PRO A 97 9.95 -3.53 -14.20
C PRO A 97 8.67 -3.03 -13.55
N PHE A 98 8.11 -1.94 -14.07
CA PHE A 98 6.92 -1.35 -13.47
C PHE A 98 5.75 -2.34 -13.48
N SER A 99 5.60 -3.10 -14.55
CA SER A 99 4.53 -4.11 -14.64
C SER A 99 4.64 -5.14 -13.50
N LYS A 100 5.86 -5.49 -13.12
CA LYS A 100 6.09 -6.41 -12.02
C LYS A 100 5.69 -5.79 -10.70
N VAL A 101 6.00 -4.52 -10.50
CA VAL A 101 5.61 -3.80 -9.28
C VAL A 101 4.09 -3.77 -9.15
N VAL A 102 3.39 -3.46 -10.24
CA VAL A 102 1.92 -3.42 -10.26
C VAL A 102 1.33 -4.80 -9.97
N SER A 103 1.86 -5.83 -10.63
CA SER A 103 1.38 -7.20 -10.43
C SER A 103 1.61 -7.66 -8.99
N ASP A 104 2.78 -7.34 -8.42
CA ASP A 104 3.09 -7.68 -7.04
C ASP A 104 2.16 -6.96 -6.07
N LEU A 105 1.83 -5.70 -6.35
CA LEU A 105 0.94 -4.94 -5.49
C LEU A 105 -0.48 -5.52 -5.54
N SER A 106 -0.96 -5.85 -6.72
CA SER A 106 -2.28 -6.47 -6.87
C SER A 106 -2.36 -7.76 -6.05
N SER A 107 -1.35 -8.63 -6.16
CA SER A 107 -1.33 -9.87 -5.41
C SER A 107 -1.20 -9.64 -3.90
N ALA A 108 -0.47 -8.61 -3.50
CA ALA A 108 -0.32 -8.28 -2.08
C ALA A 108 -1.64 -7.79 -1.49
N ILE A 109 -2.37 -6.97 -2.23
CA ILE A 109 -3.69 -6.51 -1.79
C ILE A 109 -4.63 -7.70 -1.57
N ALA A 110 -4.66 -8.60 -2.53
CA ALA A 110 -5.50 -9.80 -2.41
C ALA A 110 -5.09 -10.63 -1.20
N LYS A 111 -3.79 -10.75 -0.95
CA LYS A 111 -3.30 -11.55 0.16
C LYS A 111 -3.70 -10.98 1.52
N VAL A 112 -3.57 -9.66 1.71
CA VAL A 112 -3.91 -9.06 3.01
C VAL A 112 -5.41 -9.20 3.28
N HIS A 113 -6.25 -9.11 2.25
CA HIS A 113 -7.68 -9.26 2.45
C HIS A 113 -8.07 -10.72 2.68
N ALA A 114 -7.40 -11.66 2.04
CA ALA A 114 -7.63 -13.07 2.28
C ALA A 114 -7.29 -13.44 3.73
N LYS A 115 -6.17 -12.94 4.24
CA LYS A 115 -5.79 -13.17 5.63
C LYS A 115 -6.80 -12.59 6.60
N SER A 116 -7.31 -11.40 6.30
CA SER A 116 -8.28 -10.76 7.14
C SER A 116 -9.58 -11.57 7.20
N ARG A 117 -10.03 -12.09 6.06
CA ARG A 117 -11.22 -12.95 6.02
C ARG A 117 -11.01 -14.24 6.80
N ASP A 118 -9.84 -14.85 6.63
CA ASP A 118 -9.52 -16.09 7.34
C ASP A 118 -9.53 -15.86 8.85
N ALA A 119 -8.96 -14.76 9.30
CA ALA A 119 -8.97 -14.42 10.71
C ALA A 119 -10.40 -14.22 11.21
N GLY A 120 -11.25 -13.58 10.42
CA GLY A 120 -12.63 -13.39 10.76
C GLY A 120 -13.38 -14.71 10.88
N ASP A 121 -13.11 -15.62 9.96
CA ASP A 121 -13.74 -16.95 9.99
C ASP A 121 -13.33 -17.73 11.24
N LEU A 122 -12.07 -17.62 11.63
CA LEU A 122 -11.56 -18.34 12.78
C LEU A 122 -12.15 -17.85 14.09
N THR A 123 -12.60 -16.61 14.14
CA THR A 123 -13.13 -16.04 15.38
C THR A 123 -14.60 -16.36 15.62
N ARG A 124 -15.26 -16.97 14.71
CA ARG A 124 -16.66 -17.34 14.89
C ARG A 124 -16.87 -18.55 15.77
#